data_5407b3248dd82b8aeba1ea154c06114c
#
_entry.id   5407b3248dd82b8aeba1ea154c06114c
#
_cell.length_a   1.000
_cell.length_b   1.000
_cell.length_c   1.000
_cell.angle_alpha   90.00
_cell.angle_beta   90.00
_cell.angle_gamma   90.00
#
_symmetry.space_group_name_H-M   'P 1'
#
loop_
_entity.id
_entity.type
_entity.pdbx_description
1 polymer ?
#
loop_
_entity_poly.entity_id
_entity_poly.type
_entity_poly.pdbx_seq_one_letter_code
_entity_poly.pdbx_strand_id
1 'polypeptide(L)'
;MKGKNILIVLGVLALGGALVAANLYYKRERGIKVTVETIRTRDLEAIVSASGKIQPKRLVNISADTPGRVVNLAVNEGDRVKMGQFLLQIDPKSLRTRVDSGTASLAAAQGSLDQVRQSIETARVQLEQSQRTLDRQRDLWNQQLTTREALDKAENDVRVSESALREREKQVTSQAARINQERATLESARYDLSKVRLESPIDGIVTRRNIQEGETAVIGTMNNAGTVLLTLADMSVIQAEVEVDETNIPNVVLGQQAKITIDALPDRSFKGHVSEIGNSPIQTAGTATNQATNFKVVVVLDEQIPDVRPGFTCTADITTATRKAVTAVPIPAVAVRELTYDANGQVVKPARDPKRRAGVTTTTPVAPVELKPGETRKEVEGVFVVRNNLAEFVTIKLGISGDKYFEILSGLKADDQVITGPYNSVRGMIDGDPVIIETPKK
;
A
#
# COMPACT_ATOMS: atom_id res chain seq x y z
N MET A 1 -35.33 -97.87 -14.21
CA MET A 1 -34.84 -96.96 -13.12
C MET A 1 -33.51 -96.22 -13.45
N LYS A 2 -33.03 -96.23 -14.69
CA LYS A 2 -31.72 -95.60 -15.03
C LYS A 2 -31.80 -94.12 -15.52
N GLY A 3 -32.99 -93.63 -15.99
CA GLY A 3 -33.09 -92.20 -16.49
C GLY A 3 -33.21 -91.12 -15.41
N LYS A 4 -33.78 -91.48 -14.24
CA LYS A 4 -34.03 -90.55 -13.15
C LYS A 4 -32.73 -90.11 -12.44
N ASN A 5 -31.73 -90.99 -12.39
CA ASN A 5 -30.45 -90.67 -11.78
C ASN A 5 -29.54 -89.84 -12.67
N ILE A 6 -29.69 -89.93 -14.00
CA ILE A 6 -28.95 -89.05 -14.96
C ILE A 6 -29.46 -87.59 -14.90
N LEU A 7 -30.77 -87.43 -14.72
CA LEU A 7 -31.38 -86.09 -14.56
C LEU A 7 -30.92 -85.38 -13.24
N ILE A 8 -30.75 -86.14 -12.16
CA ILE A 8 -30.26 -85.63 -10.87
C ILE A 8 -28.80 -85.26 -10.98
N VAL A 9 -27.96 -86.04 -11.65
CA VAL A 9 -26.54 -85.73 -11.86
C VAL A 9 -26.34 -84.43 -12.74
N LEU A 10 -27.16 -84.34 -13.82
CA LEU A 10 -27.16 -83.13 -14.64
C LEU A 10 -27.63 -81.86 -13.88
N GLY A 11 -28.65 -82.01 -13.02
CA GLY A 11 -29.13 -80.94 -12.13
C GLY A 11 -28.07 -80.45 -11.15
N VAL A 12 -27.33 -81.41 -10.54
CA VAL A 12 -26.23 -81.06 -9.58
C VAL A 12 -25.06 -80.37 -10.31
N LEU A 13 -24.71 -80.87 -11.53
CA LEU A 13 -23.67 -80.21 -12.34
C LEU A 13 -24.08 -78.82 -12.83
N ALA A 14 -25.33 -78.58 -13.19
CA ALA A 14 -25.87 -77.31 -13.56
C ALA A 14 -25.87 -76.33 -12.35
N LEU A 15 -26.27 -76.86 -11.17
CA LEU A 15 -26.25 -76.03 -9.92
C LEU A 15 -24.82 -75.74 -9.48
N GLY A 16 -23.91 -76.71 -9.62
CA GLY A 16 -22.48 -76.47 -9.37
C GLY A 16 -21.84 -75.43 -10.33
N GLY A 17 -22.18 -75.53 -11.62
CA GLY A 17 -21.77 -74.56 -12.64
C GLY A 17 -22.33 -73.17 -12.41
N ALA A 18 -23.61 -73.09 -12.01
CA ALA A 18 -24.25 -71.82 -11.65
C ALA A 18 -23.64 -71.20 -10.38
N LEU A 19 -23.32 -72.01 -9.37
CA LEU A 19 -22.62 -71.55 -8.17
C LEU A 19 -21.19 -71.03 -8.46
N VAL A 20 -20.44 -71.71 -9.33
CA VAL A 20 -19.12 -71.30 -9.77
C VAL A 20 -19.20 -70.05 -10.62
N ALA A 21 -20.18 -69.99 -11.56
CA ALA A 21 -20.41 -68.77 -12.38
C ALA A 21 -20.87 -67.58 -11.53
N ALA A 22 -21.75 -67.77 -10.55
CA ALA A 22 -22.17 -66.79 -9.59
C ALA A 22 -21.00 -66.32 -8.72
N ASN A 23 -20.14 -67.24 -8.24
CA ASN A 23 -18.97 -66.90 -7.44
C ASN A 23 -17.90 -66.12 -8.27
N LEU A 24 -17.72 -66.50 -9.55
CA LEU A 24 -16.84 -65.73 -10.48
C LEU A 24 -17.44 -64.36 -10.84
N TYR A 25 -18.77 -64.30 -11.00
CA TYR A 25 -19.47 -63.04 -11.27
C TYR A 25 -19.43 -62.07 -10.06
N TYR A 26 -19.66 -62.59 -8.82
CA TYR A 26 -19.56 -61.84 -7.58
C TYR A 26 -18.10 -61.50 -7.20
N LYS A 27 -17.12 -62.21 -7.68
CA LYS A 27 -15.70 -61.91 -7.48
C LYS A 27 -15.17 -60.84 -8.41
N ARG A 28 -15.90 -60.48 -9.48
CA ARG A 28 -15.41 -59.62 -10.56
C ARG A 28 -15.42 -58.10 -10.27
N GLU A 29 -16.07 -57.65 -9.20
CA GLU A 29 -16.14 -56.21 -8.89
C GLU A 29 -15.79 -55.90 -7.43
N ARG A 30 -14.56 -56.21 -7.02
CA ARG A 30 -14.06 -55.81 -5.69
C ARG A 30 -12.91 -54.83 -5.84
N GLY A 31 -13.17 -53.64 -6.41
CA GLY A 31 -12.21 -52.54 -6.47
C GLY A 31 -12.89 -51.23 -6.20
N ILE A 32 -12.16 -50.29 -5.60
CA ILE A 32 -12.61 -48.94 -5.41
C ILE A 32 -12.54 -48.24 -6.77
N LYS A 33 -13.66 -47.70 -7.23
CA LYS A 33 -13.70 -46.91 -8.46
C LYS A 33 -12.94 -45.61 -8.25
N VAL A 34 -11.93 -45.36 -9.09
CA VAL A 34 -11.05 -44.19 -8.96
C VAL A 34 -10.84 -43.53 -10.30
N THR A 35 -10.70 -42.21 -10.26
CA THR A 35 -10.23 -41.40 -11.38
C THR A 35 -8.73 -41.25 -11.25
N VAL A 36 -8.01 -41.43 -12.35
CA VAL A 36 -6.55 -41.29 -12.38
C VAL A 36 -6.11 -40.16 -13.34
N GLU A 37 -5.05 -39.51 -13.00
CA GLU A 37 -4.36 -38.58 -13.89
C GLU A 37 -2.88 -38.96 -14.00
N THR A 38 -2.36 -38.99 -15.23
CA THR A 38 -0.95 -39.25 -15.46
C THR A 38 -0.12 -38.00 -15.16
N ILE A 39 0.92 -38.17 -14.39
CA ILE A 39 1.85 -37.09 -14.05
C ILE A 39 2.57 -36.62 -15.30
N ARG A 40 2.56 -35.31 -15.48
CA ARG A 40 3.25 -34.63 -16.58
C ARG A 40 4.07 -33.46 -16.06
N THR A 41 5.09 -33.11 -16.80
CA THR A 41 5.80 -31.86 -16.57
C THR A 41 4.95 -30.68 -17.01
N ARG A 42 4.85 -29.66 -16.15
CA ARG A 42 4.07 -28.43 -16.39
C ARG A 42 4.85 -27.23 -15.89
N ASP A 43 4.53 -26.08 -16.44
CA ASP A 43 4.98 -24.81 -15.86
C ASP A 43 4.01 -24.45 -14.72
N LEU A 44 4.58 -24.15 -13.57
CA LEU A 44 3.83 -23.77 -12.38
C LEU A 44 4.18 -22.37 -11.94
N GLU A 45 3.16 -21.60 -11.59
CA GLU A 45 3.29 -20.29 -10.99
C GLU A 45 2.64 -20.34 -9.61
N ALA A 46 3.41 -19.98 -8.60
CA ALA A 46 2.87 -19.76 -7.27
C ALA A 46 2.31 -18.34 -7.20
N ILE A 47 1.05 -18.21 -6.82
CA ILE A 47 0.32 -16.96 -6.80
C ILE A 47 -0.15 -16.69 -5.37
N VAL A 48 0.06 -15.46 -4.92
CA VAL A 48 -0.55 -14.93 -3.70
C VAL A 48 -1.62 -13.93 -4.10
N SER A 49 -2.88 -14.26 -3.82
CA SER A 49 -4.01 -13.38 -4.07
C SER A 49 -4.27 -12.51 -2.85
N ALA A 50 -4.37 -11.21 -3.06
CA ALA A 50 -4.62 -10.22 -2.02
C ALA A 50 -5.66 -9.21 -2.48
N SER A 51 -6.61 -8.90 -1.61
CA SER A 51 -7.62 -7.86 -1.86
C SER A 51 -7.15 -6.51 -1.37
N GLY A 52 -7.62 -5.45 -2.03
CA GLY A 52 -7.22 -4.10 -1.67
C GLY A 52 -8.04 -3.03 -2.38
N LYS A 53 -7.46 -1.84 -2.45
CA LYS A 53 -8.11 -0.68 -3.07
C LYS A 53 -7.18 0.01 -4.05
N ILE A 54 -7.76 0.51 -5.12
CA ILE A 54 -7.07 1.38 -6.06
C ILE A 54 -6.87 2.76 -5.43
N GLN A 55 -5.64 3.23 -5.45
CA GLN A 55 -5.25 4.54 -4.95
C GLN A 55 -4.42 5.29 -5.98
N PRO A 56 -4.47 6.61 -6.03
CA PRO A 56 -3.51 7.40 -6.78
C PRO A 56 -2.15 7.37 -6.07
N LYS A 57 -1.07 7.47 -6.79
CA LYS A 57 0.27 7.56 -6.20
C LYS A 57 0.43 8.78 -5.29
N ARG A 58 -0.22 9.89 -5.62
CA ARG A 58 -0.19 11.13 -4.84
C ARG A 58 -1.61 11.60 -4.56
N LEU A 59 -1.88 11.78 -3.28
CA LEU A 59 -3.12 12.36 -2.78
C LEU A 59 -2.76 13.58 -1.94
N VAL A 60 -3.31 14.73 -2.27
CA VAL A 60 -3.03 15.99 -1.58
C VAL A 60 -4.31 16.56 -1.01
N ASN A 61 -4.32 16.73 0.30
CA ASN A 61 -5.40 17.41 1.00
C ASN A 61 -5.11 18.91 1.06
N ILE A 62 -5.99 19.71 0.48
CA ILE A 62 -5.95 21.16 0.54
C ILE A 62 -6.72 21.61 1.77
N SER A 63 -6.01 22.22 2.71
CA SER A 63 -6.56 22.75 3.95
C SER A 63 -6.51 24.28 3.95
N ALA A 64 -7.30 24.94 4.81
CA ALA A 64 -7.23 26.37 4.99
C ALA A 64 -6.02 26.78 5.84
N ASP A 65 -5.22 27.68 5.34
CA ASP A 65 -4.12 28.34 6.08
C ASP A 65 -4.60 29.57 6.87
N THR A 66 -5.78 30.07 6.53
CA THR A 66 -6.38 31.27 7.14
C THR A 66 -7.86 30.98 7.43
N PRO A 67 -8.37 31.32 8.63
CA PRO A 67 -9.77 31.13 8.93
C PRO A 67 -10.62 32.17 8.21
N GLY A 68 -11.80 31.79 7.74
CA GLY A 68 -12.71 32.70 7.07
C GLY A 68 -13.78 31.99 6.25
N ARG A 69 -14.72 32.78 5.72
CA ARG A 69 -15.78 32.25 4.87
C ARG A 69 -15.29 32.07 3.44
N VAL A 70 -15.65 30.95 2.81
CA VAL A 70 -15.43 30.74 1.39
C VAL A 70 -16.38 31.61 0.59
N VAL A 71 -15.83 32.50 -0.26
CA VAL A 71 -16.61 33.46 -1.08
C VAL A 71 -16.66 33.08 -2.54
N ASN A 72 -15.74 32.24 -2.99
CA ASN A 72 -15.71 31.75 -4.38
C ASN A 72 -15.14 30.35 -4.40
N LEU A 73 -15.82 29.45 -5.09
CA LEU A 73 -15.39 28.05 -5.29
C LEU A 73 -15.52 27.72 -6.79
N ALA A 74 -14.39 27.60 -7.46
CA ALA A 74 -14.31 27.47 -8.91
C ALA A 74 -14.32 26.02 -9.42
N VAL A 75 -14.25 25.02 -8.51
CA VAL A 75 -14.11 23.62 -8.88
C VAL A 75 -15.15 22.74 -8.19
N ASN A 76 -15.54 21.66 -8.86
CA ASN A 76 -16.42 20.63 -8.37
C ASN A 76 -15.69 19.28 -8.28
N GLU A 77 -16.33 18.30 -7.60
CA GLU A 77 -15.83 16.93 -7.62
C GLU A 77 -15.82 16.36 -9.04
N GLY A 78 -14.71 15.74 -9.40
CA GLY A 78 -14.48 15.19 -10.74
C GLY A 78 -13.78 16.14 -11.71
N ASP A 79 -13.64 17.43 -11.37
CA ASP A 79 -12.96 18.39 -12.24
C ASP A 79 -11.47 18.10 -12.33
N ARG A 80 -10.89 18.24 -13.51
CA ARG A 80 -9.46 18.19 -13.75
C ARG A 80 -8.85 19.57 -13.52
N VAL A 81 -7.81 19.61 -12.72
CA VAL A 81 -7.10 20.83 -12.36
C VAL A 81 -5.63 20.74 -12.73
N LYS A 82 -5.05 21.88 -13.10
CA LYS A 82 -3.61 22.01 -13.36
C LYS A 82 -2.91 22.67 -12.19
N MET A 83 -1.63 22.41 -12.04
CA MET A 83 -0.78 23.11 -11.08
C MET A 83 -0.89 24.63 -11.26
N GLY A 84 -1.10 25.38 -10.16
CA GLY A 84 -1.32 26.83 -10.16
C GLY A 84 -2.74 27.25 -10.56
N GLN A 85 -3.64 26.32 -10.87
CA GLN A 85 -5.04 26.65 -11.18
C GLN A 85 -5.76 27.09 -9.91
N PHE A 86 -6.55 28.18 -10.03
CA PHE A 86 -7.39 28.67 -8.93
C PHE A 86 -8.47 27.66 -8.56
N LEU A 87 -8.58 27.36 -7.25
CA LEU A 87 -9.53 26.42 -6.69
C LEU A 87 -10.66 27.13 -5.94
N LEU A 88 -10.29 27.89 -4.93
CA LEU A 88 -11.26 28.61 -4.10
C LEU A 88 -10.62 29.86 -3.46
N GLN A 89 -11.48 30.74 -2.97
CA GLN A 89 -11.07 31.96 -2.26
C GLN A 89 -11.82 32.09 -0.93
N ILE A 90 -11.06 32.34 0.12
CA ILE A 90 -11.57 32.74 1.43
C ILE A 90 -11.74 34.26 1.42
N ASP A 91 -12.67 34.83 2.21
CA ASP A 91 -12.95 36.26 2.25
C ASP A 91 -11.68 37.09 2.53
N PRO A 92 -11.21 37.89 1.56
CA PRO A 92 -9.98 38.66 1.69
C PRO A 92 -10.16 40.01 2.37
N LYS A 93 -11.40 40.42 2.72
CA LYS A 93 -11.74 41.80 3.07
C LYS A 93 -10.92 42.32 4.25
N SER A 94 -10.83 41.55 5.34
CA SER A 94 -10.07 41.95 6.53
C SER A 94 -8.56 42.06 6.27
N LEU A 95 -8.01 41.13 5.45
CA LEU A 95 -6.60 41.10 5.11
C LEU A 95 -6.23 42.19 4.09
N ARG A 96 -7.12 42.49 3.14
CA ARG A 96 -6.95 43.66 2.26
C ARG A 96 -6.87 44.96 3.06
N THR A 97 -7.80 45.18 4.00
CA THR A 97 -7.74 46.35 4.89
C THR A 97 -6.41 46.45 5.65
N ARG A 98 -5.86 45.30 6.09
CA ARG A 98 -4.57 45.26 6.77
C ARG A 98 -3.41 45.65 5.83
N VAL A 99 -3.42 45.17 4.58
CA VAL A 99 -2.45 45.56 3.54
C VAL A 99 -2.56 47.07 3.23
N ASP A 100 -3.77 47.60 3.09
CA ASP A 100 -4.01 49.01 2.83
C ASP A 100 -3.51 49.88 3.99
N SER A 101 -3.77 49.46 5.24
CA SER A 101 -3.24 50.13 6.44
C SER A 101 -1.71 50.08 6.49
N GLY A 102 -1.09 48.94 6.21
CA GLY A 102 0.37 48.79 6.14
C GLY A 102 1.00 49.67 5.04
N THR A 103 0.33 49.80 3.90
CA THR A 103 0.75 50.64 2.80
C THR A 103 0.72 52.13 3.22
N ALA A 104 -0.34 52.56 3.92
CA ALA A 104 -0.45 53.93 4.45
C ALA A 104 0.62 54.21 5.51
N SER A 105 0.89 53.25 6.41
CA SER A 105 1.95 53.35 7.43
C SER A 105 3.34 53.51 6.80
N LEU A 106 3.63 52.69 5.77
CA LEU A 106 4.90 52.83 5.03
C LEU A 106 5.03 54.19 4.35
N ALA A 107 3.98 54.68 3.70
CA ALA A 107 3.95 55.99 3.07
C ALA A 107 4.18 57.11 4.11
N ALA A 108 3.56 57.03 5.30
CA ALA A 108 3.78 57.99 6.38
C ALA A 108 5.24 58.00 6.90
N ALA A 109 5.84 56.78 7.03
CA ALA A 109 7.25 56.65 7.42
C ALA A 109 8.20 57.26 6.36
N GLN A 110 7.89 57.08 5.06
CA GLN A 110 8.63 57.67 3.96
C GLN A 110 8.54 59.20 4.00
N GLY A 111 7.34 59.76 4.19
CA GLY A 111 7.16 61.23 4.36
C GLY A 111 7.94 61.78 5.56
N SER A 112 7.99 61.03 6.68
CA SER A 112 8.82 61.42 7.83
C SER A 112 10.31 61.43 7.52
N LEU A 113 10.80 60.49 6.71
CA LEU A 113 12.19 60.44 6.26
C LEU A 113 12.51 61.70 5.40
N ASP A 114 11.62 62.03 4.47
CA ASP A 114 11.83 63.19 3.60
C ASP A 114 11.85 64.51 4.40
N GLN A 115 11.01 64.63 5.43
CA GLN A 115 11.04 65.74 6.36
C GLN A 115 12.42 65.90 7.09
N VAL A 116 12.95 64.75 7.56
CA VAL A 116 14.27 64.72 8.21
C VAL A 116 15.39 65.11 7.21
N ARG A 117 15.30 64.62 5.96
CA ARG A 117 16.25 64.99 4.88
C ARG A 117 16.23 66.44 4.60
N GLN A 118 15.09 67.16 4.59
CA GLN A 118 14.98 68.56 4.48
C GLN A 118 15.67 69.28 5.67
N SER A 119 15.54 68.73 6.87
CA SER A 119 16.21 69.32 8.06
C SER A 119 17.74 69.15 8.02
N ILE A 120 18.27 68.12 7.33
CA ILE A 120 19.73 68.05 7.07
C ILE A 120 20.20 69.19 6.18
N GLU A 121 19.44 69.46 5.11
CA GLU A 121 19.83 70.57 4.19
C GLU A 121 19.87 71.89 4.91
N THR A 122 18.91 72.18 5.80
CA THR A 122 18.91 73.37 6.64
C THR A 122 20.12 73.38 7.57
N ALA A 123 20.46 72.27 8.24
CA ALA A 123 21.62 72.15 9.11
C ALA A 123 22.95 72.33 8.35
N ARG A 124 23.01 71.80 7.11
CA ARG A 124 24.18 71.97 6.23
C ARG A 124 24.44 73.47 5.87
N VAL A 125 23.38 74.18 5.49
CA VAL A 125 23.46 75.60 5.19
C VAL A 125 23.90 76.39 6.44
N GLN A 126 23.39 76.01 7.63
CA GLN A 126 23.81 76.68 8.88
C GLN A 126 25.30 76.43 9.21
N LEU A 127 25.78 75.20 8.98
CA LEU A 127 27.21 74.84 9.15
C LEU A 127 28.08 75.63 8.19
N GLU A 128 27.69 75.74 6.91
CA GLU A 128 28.41 76.50 5.91
C GLU A 128 28.52 78.01 6.31
N GLN A 129 27.41 78.55 6.83
CA GLN A 129 27.40 79.96 7.33
C GLN A 129 28.36 80.09 8.52
N SER A 130 28.38 79.18 9.47
CA SER A 130 29.29 79.19 10.63
C SER A 130 30.77 79.12 10.18
N GLN A 131 31.04 78.18 9.20
CA GLN A 131 32.37 78.02 8.61
C GLN A 131 32.87 79.35 7.94
N ARG A 132 32.04 79.96 7.09
CA ARG A 132 32.38 81.26 6.46
C ARG A 132 32.64 82.37 7.50
N THR A 133 31.93 82.31 8.65
CA THR A 133 32.13 83.24 9.73
C THR A 133 33.46 83.02 10.48
N LEU A 134 33.79 81.74 10.71
CA LEU A 134 35.07 81.34 11.29
C LEU A 134 36.23 81.71 10.39
N ASP A 135 36.17 81.48 9.10
CA ASP A 135 37.20 81.82 8.13
C ASP A 135 37.46 83.36 8.18
N ARG A 136 36.43 84.18 8.18
CA ARG A 136 36.51 85.59 8.29
C ARG A 136 37.14 86.04 9.63
N GLN A 137 36.79 85.44 10.77
CA GLN A 137 37.39 85.72 12.08
C GLN A 137 38.85 85.30 12.15
N ARG A 138 39.25 84.18 11.49
CA ARG A 138 40.66 83.78 11.38
C ARG A 138 41.49 84.75 10.58
N ASP A 139 40.96 85.30 9.47
CA ASP A 139 41.63 86.31 8.66
C ASP A 139 41.80 87.60 9.44
N LEU A 140 40.78 88.04 10.17
CA LEU A 140 40.87 89.21 11.03
C LEU A 140 41.86 89.06 12.23
N TRP A 141 41.90 87.84 12.78
CA TRP A 141 42.85 87.52 13.84
C TRP A 141 44.28 87.53 13.31
N ASN A 142 44.55 87.00 12.16
CA ASN A 142 45.86 87.04 11.53
C ASN A 142 46.33 88.48 11.25
N GLN A 143 45.40 89.42 11.03
CA GLN A 143 45.62 90.85 10.85
C GLN A 143 45.62 91.63 12.18
N GLN A 144 45.43 90.91 13.32
CA GLN A 144 45.34 91.52 14.65
C GLN A 144 44.15 92.50 14.83
N LEU A 145 43.08 92.32 14.09
CA LEU A 145 41.89 93.18 14.05
C LEU A 145 40.70 92.64 14.86
N THR A 146 40.87 91.51 15.58
CA THR A 146 39.83 90.92 16.39
C THR A 146 40.39 90.36 17.70
N THR A 147 39.48 89.98 18.67
CA THR A 147 39.86 89.41 19.97
C THR A 147 39.95 87.90 19.92
N ARG A 148 40.74 87.31 20.82
CA ARG A 148 40.79 85.78 20.96
C ARG A 148 39.42 85.18 21.28
N GLU A 149 38.65 85.88 22.11
CA GLU A 149 37.31 85.46 22.50
C GLU A 149 36.38 85.33 21.28
N ALA A 150 36.47 86.33 20.34
CA ALA A 150 35.65 86.31 19.10
C ALA A 150 36.04 85.14 18.19
N LEU A 151 37.31 84.78 18.11
CA LEU A 151 37.79 83.64 17.37
C LEU A 151 37.30 82.31 18.02
N ASP A 152 37.51 82.12 19.34
CA ASP A 152 37.10 80.96 20.11
C ASP A 152 35.58 80.74 20.05
N LYS A 153 34.79 81.82 20.05
CA LYS A 153 33.34 81.78 19.83
C LYS A 153 33.00 81.23 18.44
N ALA A 154 33.66 81.76 17.40
CA ALA A 154 33.38 81.25 16.03
C ALA A 154 33.77 79.79 15.84
N GLU A 155 34.85 79.32 16.47
CA GLU A 155 35.23 77.90 16.48
C GLU A 155 34.20 77.05 17.21
N ASN A 156 33.66 77.48 18.32
CA ASN A 156 32.61 76.83 19.06
C ASN A 156 31.28 76.73 18.25
N ASP A 157 30.91 77.85 17.55
CA ASP A 157 29.71 77.90 16.73
C ASP A 157 29.77 76.90 15.58
N VAL A 158 30.93 76.68 14.94
CA VAL A 158 31.16 75.62 13.93
C VAL A 158 30.99 74.27 14.57
N ARG A 159 31.60 74.04 15.74
CA ARG A 159 31.51 72.72 16.42
C ARG A 159 30.06 72.34 16.81
N VAL A 160 29.28 73.31 17.25
CA VAL A 160 27.85 73.18 17.55
C VAL A 160 27.08 72.82 16.27
N SER A 161 27.32 73.59 15.18
CA SER A 161 26.65 73.33 13.88
C SER A 161 27.00 71.96 13.31
N GLU A 162 28.27 71.53 13.41
CA GLU A 162 28.67 70.13 13.02
C GLU A 162 27.97 69.05 13.85
N SER A 163 27.83 69.28 15.16
CA SER A 163 27.15 68.33 16.04
C SER A 163 25.68 68.24 15.72
N ALA A 164 25.02 69.35 15.40
CA ALA A 164 23.64 69.45 14.96
C ALA A 164 23.44 68.67 13.62
N LEU A 165 24.36 68.84 12.65
CA LEU A 165 24.31 68.08 11.40
C LEU A 165 24.44 66.59 11.65
N ARG A 166 25.42 66.15 12.43
CA ARG A 166 25.59 64.70 12.77
C ARG A 166 24.37 64.11 13.47
N GLU A 167 23.70 64.91 14.32
CA GLU A 167 22.45 64.45 14.95
C GLU A 167 21.37 64.23 13.92
N ARG A 168 21.17 65.11 12.92
CA ARG A 168 20.19 64.93 11.84
C ARG A 168 20.54 63.77 10.95
N GLU A 169 21.81 63.49 10.65
CA GLU A 169 22.25 62.30 9.89
C GLU A 169 21.94 61.05 10.63
N LYS A 170 22.14 60.98 11.96
CA LYS A 170 21.71 59.84 12.77
C LYS A 170 20.18 59.65 12.77
N GLN A 171 19.43 60.74 12.75
CA GLN A 171 17.97 60.71 12.64
C GLN A 171 17.50 60.07 11.31
N VAL A 172 18.19 60.35 10.19
CA VAL A 172 17.91 59.68 8.89
C VAL A 172 18.12 58.18 9.01
N THR A 173 19.22 57.74 9.62
CA THR A 173 19.50 56.32 9.83
C THR A 173 18.39 55.65 10.64
N SER A 174 17.92 56.29 11.71
CA SER A 174 16.82 55.81 12.53
C SER A 174 15.50 55.70 11.74
N GLN A 175 15.17 56.75 10.94
CA GLN A 175 13.96 56.71 10.10
C GLN A 175 14.06 55.64 8.97
N ALA A 176 15.25 55.43 8.40
CA ALA A 176 15.47 54.38 7.44
C ALA A 176 15.24 52.97 8.05
N ALA A 177 15.68 52.75 9.30
CA ALA A 177 15.41 51.52 10.03
C ALA A 177 13.89 51.33 10.25
N ARG A 178 13.16 52.39 10.59
CA ARG A 178 11.71 52.38 10.73
C ARG A 178 11.00 52.00 9.43
N ILE A 179 11.43 52.59 8.29
CA ILE A 179 10.90 52.22 6.98
C ILE A 179 11.09 50.72 6.70
N ASN A 180 12.24 50.14 7.02
CA ASN A 180 12.49 48.72 6.86
C ASN A 180 11.58 47.89 7.74
N GLN A 181 11.26 48.33 8.94
CA GLN A 181 10.30 47.66 9.82
C GLN A 181 8.89 47.72 9.25
N GLU A 182 8.41 48.90 8.80
CA GLU A 182 7.07 49.05 8.19
C GLU A 182 6.96 48.21 6.89
N ARG A 183 8.03 48.16 6.09
CA ARG A 183 8.10 47.30 4.89
C ARG A 183 7.97 45.82 5.24
N ALA A 184 8.66 45.34 6.27
CA ALA A 184 8.56 43.95 6.72
C ALA A 184 7.14 43.64 7.21
N THR A 185 6.51 44.57 7.93
CA THR A 185 5.12 44.42 8.39
C THR A 185 4.14 44.37 7.22
N LEU A 186 4.30 45.22 6.21
CA LEU A 186 3.48 45.20 4.99
C LEU A 186 3.68 43.91 4.21
N GLU A 187 4.91 43.40 4.09
CA GLU A 187 5.20 42.16 3.40
C GLU A 187 4.54 40.96 4.10
N SER A 188 4.56 40.93 5.43
CA SER A 188 3.82 39.93 6.21
C SER A 188 2.32 39.98 5.93
N ALA A 189 1.73 41.19 5.90
CA ALA A 189 0.31 41.36 5.60
C ALA A 189 -0.04 40.90 4.16
N ARG A 190 0.84 41.16 3.19
CA ARG A 190 0.69 40.69 1.81
C ARG A 190 0.77 39.18 1.71
N TYR A 191 1.70 38.55 2.43
CA TYR A 191 1.84 37.10 2.50
C TYR A 191 0.57 36.47 3.08
N ASP A 192 0.01 37.02 4.16
CA ASP A 192 -1.25 36.53 4.72
C ASP A 192 -2.41 36.69 3.73
N LEU A 193 -2.44 37.78 2.97
CA LEU A 193 -3.43 37.99 1.92
C LEU A 193 -3.26 36.99 0.76
N SER A 194 -2.05 36.57 0.45
CA SER A 194 -1.83 35.55 -0.59
C SER A 194 -2.41 34.18 -0.22
N LYS A 195 -2.45 33.83 1.07
CA LYS A 195 -2.95 32.55 1.58
C LYS A 195 -4.47 32.37 1.47
N VAL A 196 -5.23 33.43 1.25
CA VAL A 196 -6.68 33.30 1.08
C VAL A 196 -7.09 32.87 -0.33
N ARG A 197 -6.19 32.91 -1.29
CA ARG A 197 -6.37 32.39 -2.64
C ARG A 197 -5.69 31.04 -2.74
N LEU A 198 -6.49 29.98 -2.75
CA LEU A 198 -5.99 28.62 -2.82
C LEU A 198 -5.89 28.18 -4.28
N GLU A 199 -4.71 27.68 -4.63
CA GLU A 199 -4.39 27.17 -5.97
C GLU A 199 -3.93 25.72 -5.87
N SER A 200 -4.07 24.97 -6.97
CA SER A 200 -3.66 23.57 -6.98
C SER A 200 -2.13 23.44 -6.94
N PRO A 201 -1.57 22.66 -6.00
CA PRO A 201 -0.13 22.37 -5.94
C PRO A 201 0.32 21.30 -6.93
N ILE A 202 -0.62 20.57 -7.57
CA ILE A 202 -0.36 19.45 -8.49
C ILE A 202 -1.33 19.48 -9.67
N ASP A 203 -0.94 18.81 -10.75
CA ASP A 203 -1.89 18.39 -11.79
C ASP A 203 -2.68 17.19 -11.28
N GLY A 204 -4.01 17.19 -11.44
CA GLY A 204 -4.81 16.09 -10.93
C GLY A 204 -6.30 16.26 -11.10
N ILE A 205 -7.06 15.49 -10.32
CA ILE A 205 -8.53 15.51 -10.29
C ILE A 205 -8.99 15.81 -8.86
N VAL A 206 -10.02 16.62 -8.71
CA VAL A 206 -10.68 16.85 -7.43
C VAL A 206 -11.49 15.60 -7.07
N THR A 207 -11.01 14.83 -6.11
CA THR A 207 -11.68 13.59 -5.70
C THR A 207 -12.72 13.81 -4.62
N ARG A 208 -12.55 14.84 -3.81
CA ARG A 208 -13.50 15.18 -2.73
C ARG A 208 -13.54 16.69 -2.50
N ARG A 209 -14.74 17.19 -2.29
CA ARG A 209 -15.03 18.57 -1.92
C ARG A 209 -15.79 18.58 -0.58
N ASN A 210 -15.09 18.96 0.50
CA ASN A 210 -15.65 18.96 1.85
C ASN A 210 -16.17 20.34 2.28
N ILE A 211 -16.16 21.33 1.39
CA ILE A 211 -16.58 22.70 1.68
C ILE A 211 -17.50 23.24 0.59
N GLN A 212 -18.42 24.11 0.96
CA GLN A 212 -19.32 24.80 0.06
C GLN A 212 -19.09 26.32 0.11
N GLU A 213 -19.51 27.01 -0.93
CA GLU A 213 -19.52 28.47 -0.94
C GLU A 213 -20.43 29.00 0.18
N GLY A 214 -19.93 29.96 0.95
CA GLY A 214 -20.61 30.50 2.13
C GLY A 214 -20.26 29.81 3.46
N GLU A 215 -19.65 28.63 3.46
CA GLU A 215 -19.19 27.96 4.67
C GLU A 215 -17.90 28.56 5.22
N THR A 216 -17.65 28.36 6.50
CA THR A 216 -16.46 28.85 7.19
C THR A 216 -15.40 27.77 7.26
N ALA A 217 -14.23 28.06 6.70
CA ALA A 217 -13.03 27.26 6.85
C ALA A 217 -12.34 27.57 8.18
N VAL A 218 -11.91 26.52 8.89
CA VAL A 218 -11.23 26.63 10.19
C VAL A 218 -9.83 26.05 10.05
N ILE A 219 -8.83 26.78 10.55
CA ILE A 219 -7.44 26.28 10.61
C ILE A 219 -7.29 25.22 11.69
N GLY A 220 -6.35 24.30 11.49
CA GLY A 220 -5.96 23.33 12.51
C GLY A 220 -5.31 24.03 13.70
N THR A 221 -5.65 23.57 14.89
CA THR A 221 -5.02 23.94 16.15
C THR A 221 -4.41 22.72 16.81
N MET A 222 -3.64 22.90 17.89
CA MET A 222 -3.03 21.77 18.60
C MET A 222 -4.04 20.69 19.04
N ASN A 223 -5.30 21.05 19.25
CA ASN A 223 -6.35 20.16 19.75
C ASN A 223 -7.38 19.76 18.70
N ASN A 224 -7.40 20.43 17.53
CA ASN A 224 -8.36 20.16 16.47
C ASN A 224 -7.67 20.12 15.11
N ALA A 225 -7.96 19.08 14.34
CA ALA A 225 -7.53 19.03 12.95
C ALA A 225 -8.20 20.17 12.16
N GLY A 226 -7.45 20.81 11.27
CA GLY A 226 -8.00 21.82 10.35
C GLY A 226 -8.99 21.23 9.36
N THR A 227 -9.86 22.07 8.83
CA THR A 227 -10.80 21.66 7.80
C THR A 227 -10.07 21.34 6.51
N VAL A 228 -10.12 20.08 6.06
CA VAL A 228 -9.73 19.71 4.71
C VAL A 228 -10.82 20.22 3.75
N LEU A 229 -10.46 21.15 2.88
CA LEU A 229 -11.40 21.79 1.97
C LEU A 229 -11.65 20.96 0.71
N LEU A 230 -10.55 20.53 0.09
CA LEU A 230 -10.53 19.74 -1.14
C LEU A 230 -9.50 18.61 -1.01
N THR A 231 -9.76 17.52 -1.70
CA THR A 231 -8.76 16.45 -1.89
C THR A 231 -8.46 16.33 -3.37
N LEU A 232 -7.18 16.43 -3.74
CA LEU A 232 -6.70 16.30 -5.11
C LEU A 232 -5.94 15.00 -5.26
N ALA A 233 -6.17 14.29 -6.37
CA ALA A 233 -5.48 13.05 -6.70
C ALA A 233 -4.76 13.18 -8.05
N ASP A 234 -3.49 12.82 -8.06
CA ASP A 234 -2.72 12.67 -9.28
C ASP A 234 -2.97 11.27 -9.85
N MET A 235 -3.75 11.20 -10.93
CA MET A 235 -4.13 9.96 -11.61
C MET A 235 -3.16 9.54 -12.71
N SER A 236 -2.00 10.18 -12.84
CA SER A 236 -0.98 9.82 -13.83
C SER A 236 -0.39 8.43 -13.56
N VAL A 237 -0.25 8.09 -12.28
CA VAL A 237 0.20 6.77 -11.81
C VAL A 237 -0.81 6.23 -10.81
N ILE A 238 -1.37 5.07 -11.13
CA ILE A 238 -2.35 4.37 -10.30
C ILE A 238 -1.65 3.21 -9.62
N GLN A 239 -1.97 2.97 -8.37
CA GLN A 239 -1.46 1.85 -7.58
C GLN A 239 -2.60 1.11 -6.89
N ALA A 240 -2.42 -0.20 -6.70
CA ALA A 240 -3.27 -1.02 -5.87
C ALA A 240 -2.60 -1.19 -4.50
N GLU A 241 -3.24 -0.71 -3.44
CA GLU A 241 -2.84 -1.01 -2.07
C GLU A 241 -3.59 -2.25 -1.62
N VAL A 242 -2.89 -3.37 -1.51
CA VAL A 242 -3.47 -4.67 -1.15
C VAL A 242 -2.97 -5.17 0.19
N GLU A 243 -3.80 -5.96 0.85
CA GLU A 243 -3.54 -6.52 2.16
C GLU A 243 -3.15 -7.99 2.02
N VAL A 244 -1.90 -8.30 2.30
CA VAL A 244 -1.34 -9.65 2.25
C VAL A 244 -1.23 -10.23 3.65
N ASP A 245 -1.69 -11.47 3.82
CA ASP A 245 -1.62 -12.20 5.08
C ASP A 245 -0.17 -12.48 5.51
N GLU A 246 0.08 -12.50 6.83
CA GLU A 246 1.40 -12.77 7.45
C GLU A 246 2.05 -14.05 6.94
N THR A 247 1.27 -15.08 6.65
CA THR A 247 1.79 -16.38 6.18
C THR A 247 2.36 -16.30 4.76
N ASN A 248 1.88 -15.35 3.94
CA ASN A 248 2.25 -15.20 2.54
C ASN A 248 3.30 -14.10 2.30
N ILE A 249 3.40 -13.13 3.22
CA ILE A 249 4.31 -11.97 3.06
C ILE A 249 5.79 -12.36 2.86
N PRO A 250 6.34 -13.45 3.49
CA PRO A 250 7.73 -13.85 3.27
C PRO A 250 8.05 -14.26 1.82
N ASN A 251 7.03 -14.61 1.05
CA ASN A 251 7.19 -15.03 -0.34
C ASN A 251 7.08 -13.85 -1.33
N VAL A 252 6.63 -12.68 -0.86
CA VAL A 252 6.46 -11.48 -1.69
C VAL A 252 7.76 -10.68 -1.69
N VAL A 253 8.26 -10.35 -2.88
CA VAL A 253 9.51 -9.60 -3.08
C VAL A 253 9.26 -8.42 -4.01
N LEU A 254 10.01 -7.35 -3.82
CA LEU A 254 9.95 -6.16 -4.68
C LEU A 254 10.23 -6.52 -6.15
N GLY A 255 9.47 -5.92 -7.05
CA GLY A 255 9.60 -6.13 -8.50
C GLY A 255 8.88 -7.36 -9.04
N GLN A 256 8.23 -8.17 -8.21
CA GLN A 256 7.40 -9.28 -8.68
C GLN A 256 6.24 -8.78 -9.52
N GLN A 257 5.92 -9.52 -10.58
CA GLN A 257 4.77 -9.23 -11.43
C GLN A 257 3.47 -9.58 -10.71
N ALA A 258 2.47 -8.74 -10.92
CA ALA A 258 1.13 -8.95 -10.40
C ALA A 258 0.09 -8.69 -11.49
N LYS A 259 -0.98 -9.47 -11.45
CA LYS A 259 -2.16 -9.29 -12.26
C LYS A 259 -3.25 -8.69 -11.40
N ILE A 260 -3.70 -7.49 -11.74
CA ILE A 260 -4.71 -6.75 -10.98
C ILE A 260 -6.06 -6.86 -11.69
N THR A 261 -7.08 -7.28 -10.97
CA THR A 261 -8.46 -7.28 -11.41
C THR A 261 -9.24 -6.28 -10.56
N ILE A 262 -9.94 -5.35 -11.19
CA ILE A 262 -10.74 -4.33 -10.51
C ILE A 262 -12.19 -4.81 -10.55
N ASP A 263 -12.88 -4.84 -9.40
CA ASP A 263 -14.24 -5.37 -9.30
C ASP A 263 -15.25 -4.60 -10.16
N ALA A 264 -15.00 -3.31 -10.38
CA ALA A 264 -15.80 -2.48 -11.29
C ALA A 264 -15.58 -2.80 -12.79
N LEU A 265 -14.50 -3.55 -13.14
CA LEU A 265 -14.10 -3.89 -14.50
C LEU A 265 -13.72 -5.39 -14.59
N PRO A 266 -14.67 -6.32 -14.34
CA PRO A 266 -14.37 -7.76 -14.17
C PRO A 266 -13.81 -8.42 -15.44
N ASP A 267 -14.12 -7.89 -16.62
CA ASP A 267 -13.68 -8.45 -17.91
C ASP A 267 -12.26 -8.05 -18.30
N ARG A 268 -11.60 -7.22 -17.48
CA ARG A 268 -10.25 -6.71 -17.75
C ARG A 268 -9.31 -6.99 -16.58
N SER A 269 -8.12 -7.43 -16.91
CA SER A 269 -7.04 -7.56 -15.95
C SER A 269 -5.87 -6.70 -16.40
N PHE A 270 -5.22 -6.05 -15.45
CA PHE A 270 -4.13 -5.11 -15.68
C PHE A 270 -2.83 -5.70 -15.14
N LYS A 271 -1.73 -5.38 -15.80
CA LYS A 271 -0.41 -5.78 -15.33
C LYS A 271 0.15 -4.72 -14.41
N GLY A 272 0.91 -5.17 -13.44
CA GLY A 272 1.63 -4.30 -12.53
C GLY A 272 2.78 -5.04 -11.86
N HIS A 273 3.50 -4.32 -11.03
CA HIS A 273 4.61 -4.88 -10.26
C HIS A 273 4.60 -4.38 -8.82
N VAL A 274 5.12 -5.19 -7.92
CA VAL A 274 5.25 -4.85 -6.51
C VAL A 274 6.31 -3.76 -6.36
N SER A 275 5.92 -2.59 -5.86
CA SER A 275 6.79 -1.43 -5.67
C SER A 275 7.18 -1.20 -4.21
N GLU A 276 6.32 -1.58 -3.27
CA GLU A 276 6.55 -1.37 -1.85
C GLU A 276 5.91 -2.49 -1.03
N ILE A 277 6.57 -2.88 0.06
CA ILE A 277 6.09 -3.87 1.03
C ILE A 277 6.18 -3.23 2.41
N GLY A 278 5.04 -3.09 3.08
CA GLY A 278 4.96 -2.52 4.42
C GLY A 278 5.64 -3.42 5.46
N ASN A 279 6.42 -2.82 6.34
CA ASN A 279 7.12 -3.54 7.41
C ASN A 279 6.31 -3.63 8.71
N SER A 280 5.15 -2.96 8.76
CA SER A 280 4.28 -2.96 9.94
C SER A 280 2.92 -3.53 9.57
N PRO A 281 2.30 -4.33 10.45
CA PRO A 281 0.95 -4.83 10.21
C PRO A 281 -0.05 -3.69 10.20
N ILE A 282 -1.11 -3.86 9.42
CA ILE A 282 -2.23 -2.93 9.37
C ILE A 282 -3.00 -3.05 10.69
N GLN A 283 -3.01 -1.97 11.47
CA GLN A 283 -3.83 -1.90 12.69
C GLN A 283 -5.23 -1.44 12.33
N THR A 284 -6.19 -2.33 12.37
CA THR A 284 -7.60 -1.95 12.29
C THR A 284 -8.04 -1.54 13.69
N ALA A 285 -8.51 -0.29 13.84
CA ALA A 285 -9.02 0.21 15.12
C ALA A 285 -10.28 -0.56 15.52
N GLY A 286 -10.12 -1.57 16.37
CA GLY A 286 -11.21 -2.38 16.88
C GLY A 286 -10.72 -3.39 17.91
N THR A 287 -11.49 -3.60 18.97
CA THR A 287 -11.19 -4.43 20.15
C THR A 287 -11.30 -5.95 19.93
N ALA A 288 -11.16 -6.46 18.73
CA ALA A 288 -11.28 -7.89 18.44
C ALA A 288 -9.93 -8.61 18.55
N THR A 289 -9.80 -9.48 19.52
CA THR A 289 -8.62 -10.28 19.90
C THR A 289 -8.22 -11.38 18.92
N ASN A 290 -8.89 -11.53 17.75
CA ASN A 290 -8.64 -12.57 16.74
C ASN A 290 -8.65 -11.99 15.31
N GLN A 291 -7.92 -10.91 15.07
CA GLN A 291 -7.82 -10.37 13.70
C GLN A 291 -6.60 -10.94 13.01
N ALA A 292 -6.77 -11.35 11.73
CA ALA A 292 -5.67 -11.75 10.87
C ALA A 292 -4.65 -10.60 10.76
N THR A 293 -3.37 -10.93 10.88
CA THR A 293 -2.28 -9.96 10.74
C THR A 293 -1.99 -9.76 9.25
N ASN A 294 -2.42 -8.63 8.70
CA ASN A 294 -2.20 -8.30 7.30
C ASN A 294 -1.13 -7.22 7.15
N PHE A 295 -0.37 -7.30 6.07
CA PHE A 295 0.64 -6.30 5.70
C PHE A 295 0.24 -5.59 4.41
N LYS A 296 0.52 -4.30 4.36
CA LYS A 296 0.27 -3.50 3.17
C LYS A 296 1.31 -3.79 2.09
N VAL A 297 0.85 -4.14 0.90
CA VAL A 297 1.69 -4.25 -0.30
C VAL A 297 1.16 -3.29 -1.36
N VAL A 298 2.06 -2.52 -1.95
CA VAL A 298 1.73 -1.58 -3.03
C VAL A 298 2.16 -2.14 -4.35
N VAL A 299 1.22 -2.29 -5.25
CA VAL A 299 1.43 -2.73 -6.63
C VAL A 299 1.15 -1.56 -7.57
N VAL A 300 2.16 -1.12 -8.30
CA VAL A 300 2.00 -0.07 -9.32
C VAL A 300 1.52 -0.71 -10.61
N LEU A 301 0.50 -0.10 -11.20
CA LEU A 301 -0.02 -0.53 -12.50
C LEU A 301 0.86 0.04 -13.62
N ASP A 302 1.20 -0.80 -14.60
CA ASP A 302 2.06 -0.43 -15.72
C ASP A 302 1.27 0.30 -16.83
N GLU A 303 -0.06 0.20 -16.80
CA GLU A 303 -0.95 0.77 -17.81
C GLU A 303 -1.85 1.84 -17.19
N GLN A 304 -2.13 2.89 -17.96
CA GLN A 304 -3.14 3.88 -17.57
C GLN A 304 -4.53 3.32 -17.81
N ILE A 305 -5.38 3.36 -16.80
CA ILE A 305 -6.75 2.88 -16.87
C ILE A 305 -7.69 4.08 -16.95
N PRO A 306 -8.44 4.25 -18.05
CA PRO A 306 -9.45 5.30 -18.13
C PRO A 306 -10.59 5.03 -17.15
N ASP A 307 -11.15 6.09 -16.58
CA ASP A 307 -12.36 6.10 -15.75
C ASP A 307 -12.27 5.35 -14.40
N VAL A 308 -11.08 5.06 -13.92
CA VAL A 308 -10.87 4.50 -12.57
C VAL A 308 -10.95 5.60 -11.53
N ARG A 309 -11.71 5.34 -10.47
CA ARG A 309 -11.82 6.24 -9.33
C ARG A 309 -11.04 5.70 -8.13
N PRO A 310 -10.38 6.57 -7.37
CA PRO A 310 -9.77 6.17 -6.10
C PRO A 310 -10.79 5.51 -5.17
N GLY A 311 -10.36 4.42 -4.51
CA GLY A 311 -11.21 3.66 -3.61
C GLY A 311 -11.94 2.46 -4.24
N PHE A 312 -11.83 2.22 -5.55
CA PHE A 312 -12.33 1.00 -6.16
C PHE A 312 -11.64 -0.22 -5.54
N THR A 313 -12.44 -1.25 -5.25
CA THR A 313 -11.92 -2.53 -4.76
C THR A 313 -11.24 -3.28 -5.91
N CYS A 314 -10.13 -3.93 -5.60
CA CYS A 314 -9.37 -4.74 -6.53
C CYS A 314 -8.79 -5.97 -5.85
N THR A 315 -8.48 -6.96 -6.67
CA THR A 315 -7.72 -8.15 -6.28
C THR A 315 -6.42 -8.18 -7.08
N ALA A 316 -5.30 -8.34 -6.39
CA ALA A 316 -4.00 -8.51 -7.02
C ALA A 316 -3.51 -9.95 -6.81
N ASP A 317 -3.22 -10.63 -7.91
CA ASP A 317 -2.60 -11.94 -7.96
C ASP A 317 -1.10 -11.75 -8.19
N ILE A 318 -0.32 -11.82 -7.12
CA ILE A 318 1.13 -11.60 -7.13
C ILE A 318 1.82 -12.92 -7.44
N THR A 319 2.61 -12.99 -8.50
CA THR A 319 3.39 -14.17 -8.86
C THR A 319 4.67 -14.21 -8.03
N THR A 320 4.68 -15.09 -7.01
CA THR A 320 5.78 -15.21 -6.06
C THR A 320 6.91 -16.10 -6.55
N ALA A 321 6.58 -17.15 -7.32
CA ALA A 321 7.56 -18.02 -7.93
C ALA A 321 7.05 -18.61 -9.24
N THR A 322 7.94 -18.75 -10.22
CA THR A 322 7.67 -19.45 -11.48
C THR A 322 8.66 -20.60 -11.62
N ARG A 323 8.17 -21.80 -11.89
CA ARG A 323 8.95 -22.99 -12.16
C ARG A 323 8.55 -23.58 -13.51
N LYS A 324 9.53 -23.79 -14.38
CA LYS A 324 9.29 -24.34 -15.72
C LYS A 324 9.60 -25.85 -15.75
N ALA A 325 8.75 -26.59 -16.47
CA ALA A 325 8.90 -28.01 -16.73
C ALA A 325 9.12 -28.86 -15.47
N VAL A 326 8.37 -28.58 -14.39
CA VAL A 326 8.45 -29.36 -13.15
C VAL A 326 7.38 -30.45 -13.12
N THR A 327 7.69 -31.54 -12.42
CA THR A 327 6.73 -32.62 -12.19
C THR A 327 5.61 -32.12 -11.30
N ALA A 328 4.37 -32.20 -11.79
CA ALA A 328 3.21 -31.63 -11.12
C ALA A 328 2.15 -32.69 -10.80
N VAL A 329 1.54 -32.61 -9.61
CA VAL A 329 0.44 -33.47 -9.17
C VAL A 329 -0.79 -32.64 -8.90
N PRO A 330 -2.00 -33.06 -9.29
CA PRO A 330 -3.23 -32.36 -8.97
C PRO A 330 -3.45 -32.25 -7.45
N ILE A 331 -3.87 -31.08 -6.98
CA ILE A 331 -4.14 -30.83 -5.54
C ILE A 331 -5.06 -31.89 -4.92
N PRO A 332 -6.16 -32.36 -5.56
CA PRO A 332 -7.05 -33.37 -4.99
C PRO A 332 -6.41 -34.76 -4.77
N ALA A 333 -5.25 -35.03 -5.40
CA ALA A 333 -4.55 -36.31 -5.27
C ALA A 333 -3.68 -36.39 -4.02
N VAL A 334 -3.34 -35.25 -3.42
CA VAL A 334 -2.48 -35.21 -2.24
C VAL A 334 -3.28 -35.56 -0.99
N ALA A 335 -2.77 -36.53 -0.23
CA ALA A 335 -3.36 -36.98 1.03
C ALA A 335 -2.31 -36.92 2.14
N VAL A 336 -2.72 -36.44 3.30
CA VAL A 336 -1.89 -36.47 4.53
C VAL A 336 -2.25 -37.78 5.28
N ARG A 337 -1.23 -38.52 5.69
CA ARG A 337 -1.37 -39.78 6.42
C ARG A 337 -0.43 -39.85 7.62
N GLU A 338 -0.94 -40.38 8.70
CA GLU A 338 -0.10 -40.78 9.83
C GLU A 338 0.59 -42.10 9.51
N LEU A 339 1.92 -42.07 9.37
CA LEU A 339 2.72 -43.27 9.25
C LEU A 339 3.49 -43.53 10.54
N THR A 340 3.51 -44.83 10.92
CA THR A 340 4.32 -45.28 12.08
C THR A 340 5.70 -45.68 11.57
N TYR A 341 6.73 -45.12 12.18
CA TYR A 341 8.13 -45.45 11.89
C TYR A 341 8.69 -46.25 13.05
N ASP A 342 9.47 -47.31 12.75
CA ASP A 342 10.22 -48.05 13.75
C ASP A 342 11.48 -47.27 14.22
N ALA A 343 12.21 -47.85 15.18
CA ALA A 343 13.44 -47.28 15.71
C ALA A 343 14.55 -47.09 14.64
N ASN A 344 14.44 -47.78 13.49
CA ASN A 344 15.37 -47.70 12.37
C ASN A 344 14.91 -46.73 11.27
N GLY A 345 13.78 -45.99 11.48
CA GLY A 345 13.23 -45.07 10.52
C GLY A 345 12.50 -45.71 9.33
N GLN A 346 12.15 -47.01 9.42
CA GLN A 346 11.39 -47.69 8.37
C GLN A 346 9.89 -47.60 8.66
N VAL A 347 9.07 -47.45 7.60
CA VAL A 347 7.61 -47.39 7.71
C VAL A 347 7.07 -48.76 8.11
N VAL A 348 6.45 -48.83 9.28
CA VAL A 348 5.73 -50.05 9.74
C VAL A 348 4.39 -50.08 9.01
N LYS A 349 4.26 -50.97 8.01
CA LYS A 349 2.97 -51.19 7.32
C LYS A 349 1.97 -51.83 8.28
N PRO A 350 0.77 -51.24 8.50
CA PRO A 350 -0.23 -51.81 9.37
C PRO A 350 -0.69 -53.18 8.82
N ALA A 351 -0.80 -54.17 9.70
CA ALA A 351 -1.30 -55.51 9.33
C ALA A 351 -2.71 -55.37 8.70
N ARG A 352 -2.88 -55.97 7.52
CA ARG A 352 -4.15 -55.90 6.77
C ARG A 352 -5.24 -56.67 7.53
N ASP A 353 -6.29 -55.97 7.98
CA ASP A 353 -7.46 -56.64 8.59
C ASP A 353 -8.28 -57.29 7.47
N PRO A 354 -8.37 -58.67 7.45
CA PRO A 354 -9.03 -59.40 6.38
C PRO A 354 -10.54 -59.18 6.34
N LYS A 355 -11.13 -58.55 7.36
CA LYS A 355 -12.59 -58.27 7.46
C LYS A 355 -12.99 -56.90 6.96
N ARG A 356 -12.05 -56.04 6.64
CA ARG A 356 -12.33 -54.67 6.19
C ARG A 356 -12.76 -54.67 4.72
N ARG A 357 -13.97 -54.17 4.42
CA ARG A 357 -14.42 -53.94 3.04
C ARG A 357 -13.74 -52.71 2.49
N ALA A 358 -13.14 -52.82 1.30
CA ALA A 358 -12.54 -51.72 0.59
C ALA A 358 -13.58 -50.60 0.40
N GLY A 359 -13.22 -49.35 0.71
CA GLY A 359 -14.06 -48.15 0.46
C GLY A 359 -15.10 -47.77 1.51
N VAL A 360 -15.19 -48.50 2.64
CA VAL A 360 -16.09 -48.10 3.73
C VAL A 360 -15.33 -47.26 4.75
N THR A 361 -15.61 -45.99 4.78
CA THR A 361 -15.23 -45.07 5.89
C THR A 361 -16.01 -45.51 7.14
N THR A 362 -15.43 -46.33 7.99
CA THR A 362 -15.96 -46.57 9.33
C THR A 362 -15.77 -45.31 10.14
N THR A 363 -16.86 -44.61 10.44
CA THR A 363 -16.94 -43.47 11.36
C THR A 363 -16.71 -43.85 12.84
N THR A 364 -16.29 -45.05 13.10
CA THR A 364 -15.91 -45.49 14.45
C THR A 364 -14.50 -44.96 14.73
N PRO A 365 -14.27 -44.18 15.78
CA PRO A 365 -12.93 -43.80 16.17
C PRO A 365 -12.16 -45.10 16.45
N VAL A 366 -11.14 -45.38 15.62
CA VAL A 366 -10.20 -46.45 15.88
C VAL A 366 -9.56 -46.15 17.21
N ALA A 367 -9.74 -47.02 18.20
CA ALA A 367 -9.07 -46.92 19.48
C ALA A 367 -7.56 -46.65 19.24
N PRO A 368 -6.92 -45.77 19.98
CA PRO A 368 -5.52 -45.48 19.78
C PRO A 368 -4.73 -46.79 19.93
N VAL A 369 -4.17 -47.24 18.81
CA VAL A 369 -3.26 -48.41 18.85
C VAL A 369 -2.07 -47.95 19.68
N GLU A 370 -1.84 -48.63 20.81
CA GLU A 370 -0.68 -48.36 21.67
C GLU A 370 0.60 -48.54 20.85
N LEU A 371 1.41 -47.51 20.80
CA LEU A 371 2.72 -47.52 20.14
C LEU A 371 3.65 -48.48 20.92
N LYS A 372 4.32 -49.35 20.22
CA LYS A 372 5.39 -50.14 20.83
C LYS A 372 6.58 -49.23 21.22
N PRO A 373 7.33 -49.57 22.26
CA PRO A 373 8.51 -48.78 22.67
C PRO A 373 9.47 -48.61 21.48
N GLY A 374 9.71 -47.35 21.07
CA GLY A 374 10.58 -46.99 19.95
C GLY A 374 9.86 -46.68 18.62
N GLU A 375 8.54 -46.82 18.53
CA GLU A 375 7.76 -46.37 17.38
C GLU A 375 7.36 -44.90 17.49
N THR A 376 7.49 -44.13 16.40
CA THR A 376 7.05 -42.73 16.32
C THR A 376 6.02 -42.58 15.20
N ARG A 377 4.95 -41.80 15.47
CA ARG A 377 3.99 -41.40 14.45
C ARG A 377 4.40 -40.06 13.86
N LYS A 378 4.38 -39.98 12.55
CA LYS A 378 4.57 -38.70 11.83
C LYS A 378 3.49 -38.56 10.75
N GLU A 379 2.92 -37.39 10.68
CA GLU A 379 2.10 -37.03 9.53
C GLU A 379 3.01 -36.77 8.33
N VAL A 380 2.69 -37.43 7.22
CA VAL A 380 3.43 -37.32 5.97
C VAL A 380 2.47 -37.09 4.82
N GLU A 381 2.90 -36.25 3.91
CA GLU A 381 2.21 -35.99 2.66
C GLU A 381 2.57 -37.05 1.65
N GLY A 382 1.57 -37.50 0.91
CA GLY A 382 1.76 -38.52 -0.11
C GLY A 382 0.61 -38.58 -1.09
N VAL A 383 0.76 -39.43 -2.09
CA VAL A 383 -0.24 -39.67 -3.12
C VAL A 383 -0.42 -41.17 -3.32
N PHE A 384 -1.60 -41.56 -3.78
CA PHE A 384 -1.84 -42.93 -4.19
C PHE A 384 -1.54 -43.10 -5.68
N VAL A 385 -0.60 -44.01 -5.98
CA VAL A 385 -0.21 -44.37 -7.34
C VAL A 385 -0.85 -45.73 -7.67
N VAL A 386 -1.36 -45.88 -8.89
CA VAL A 386 -1.88 -47.14 -9.36
C VAL A 386 -0.76 -48.02 -9.90
N ARG A 387 -0.45 -49.12 -9.22
CA ARG A 387 0.50 -50.15 -9.68
C ARG A 387 -0.17 -51.52 -9.65
N ASN A 388 -0.20 -52.20 -10.76
CA ASN A 388 -0.83 -53.55 -10.89
C ASN A 388 -2.29 -53.61 -10.38
N ASN A 389 -3.10 -52.58 -10.67
CA ASN A 389 -4.48 -52.41 -10.18
C ASN A 389 -4.61 -52.32 -8.65
N LEU A 390 -3.54 -51.98 -7.96
CA LEU A 390 -3.51 -51.70 -6.52
C LEU A 390 -3.12 -50.26 -6.29
N ALA A 391 -3.70 -49.67 -5.27
CA ALA A 391 -3.30 -48.34 -4.81
C ALA A 391 -2.07 -48.45 -3.89
N GLU A 392 -0.97 -47.86 -4.27
CA GLU A 392 0.25 -47.80 -3.45
C GLU A 392 0.43 -46.38 -2.94
N PHE A 393 0.57 -46.20 -1.62
CA PHE A 393 0.83 -44.90 -1.03
C PHE A 393 2.30 -44.54 -1.13
N VAL A 394 2.61 -43.51 -1.87
CA VAL A 394 3.97 -43.01 -2.07
C VAL A 394 4.11 -41.65 -1.35
N THR A 395 5.07 -41.59 -0.42
CA THR A 395 5.40 -40.32 0.26
C THR A 395 6.09 -39.35 -0.70
N ILE A 396 5.68 -38.13 -0.70
CA ILE A 396 6.20 -37.10 -1.58
C ILE A 396 6.71 -35.88 -0.77
N LYS A 397 7.61 -35.14 -1.36
CA LYS A 397 7.94 -33.79 -0.88
C LYS A 397 7.34 -32.79 -1.86
N LEU A 398 6.47 -31.93 -1.34
CA LEU A 398 5.86 -30.85 -2.08
C LEU A 398 6.82 -29.66 -2.22
N GLY A 399 6.76 -29.00 -3.34
CA GLY A 399 7.42 -27.74 -3.63
C GLY A 399 6.43 -26.57 -3.64
N ILE A 400 6.43 -25.78 -4.71
CA ILE A 400 5.50 -24.65 -4.83
C ILE A 400 4.07 -25.15 -5.12
N SER A 401 3.09 -24.37 -4.62
CA SER A 401 1.67 -24.56 -4.92
C SER A 401 1.29 -23.64 -6.09
N GLY A 402 0.83 -24.23 -7.20
CA GLY A 402 0.14 -23.49 -8.25
C GLY A 402 -1.37 -23.50 -8.03
N ASP A 403 -2.13 -23.00 -9.02
CA ASP A 403 -3.61 -22.90 -8.97
C ASP A 403 -4.30 -24.27 -8.83
N LYS A 404 -3.84 -25.29 -9.56
CA LYS A 404 -4.46 -26.64 -9.62
C LYS A 404 -3.52 -27.77 -9.30
N TYR A 405 -2.24 -27.51 -9.22
CA TYR A 405 -1.19 -28.51 -9.11
C TYR A 405 -0.14 -28.10 -8.09
N PHE A 406 0.39 -29.09 -7.37
CA PHE A 406 1.60 -28.96 -6.55
C PHE A 406 2.82 -29.41 -7.33
N GLU A 407 3.94 -28.74 -7.14
CA GLU A 407 5.25 -29.23 -7.56
C GLU A 407 5.68 -30.41 -6.69
N ILE A 408 6.29 -31.42 -7.31
CA ILE A 408 6.88 -32.55 -6.60
C ILE A 408 8.39 -32.46 -6.71
N LEU A 409 9.04 -32.35 -5.54
CA LEU A 409 10.50 -32.33 -5.42
C LEU A 409 11.10 -33.74 -5.39
N SER A 410 10.38 -34.72 -4.82
CA SER A 410 10.82 -36.10 -4.76
C SER A 410 9.66 -37.05 -4.45
N GLY A 411 9.79 -38.34 -4.85
CA GLY A 411 8.86 -39.39 -4.52
C GLY A 411 8.15 -40.04 -5.70
N LEU A 412 7.97 -39.34 -6.84
CA LEU A 412 7.27 -39.83 -8.00
C LEU A 412 8.14 -39.78 -9.26
N LYS A 413 7.80 -40.61 -10.24
CA LYS A 413 8.40 -40.65 -11.57
C LYS A 413 7.46 -40.04 -12.59
N ALA A 414 8.02 -39.52 -13.66
CA ALA A 414 7.23 -39.14 -14.83
C ALA A 414 6.45 -40.39 -15.33
N ASP A 415 5.21 -40.17 -15.78
CA ASP A 415 4.26 -41.22 -16.24
C ASP A 415 3.59 -42.09 -15.15
N ASP A 416 3.89 -41.88 -13.86
CA ASP A 416 3.09 -42.52 -12.81
C ASP A 416 1.61 -42.06 -12.88
N GLN A 417 0.67 -43.01 -12.70
CA GLN A 417 -0.76 -42.73 -12.64
C GLN A 417 -1.19 -42.50 -11.20
N VAL A 418 -1.57 -41.26 -10.91
CA VAL A 418 -1.98 -40.83 -9.58
C VAL A 418 -3.49 -40.75 -9.46
N ILE A 419 -4.02 -41.21 -8.33
CA ILE A 419 -5.46 -41.22 -8.05
C ILE A 419 -5.89 -39.81 -7.64
N THR A 420 -6.81 -39.21 -8.40
CA THR A 420 -7.32 -37.85 -8.18
C THR A 420 -8.72 -37.80 -7.57
N GLY A 421 -9.43 -38.93 -7.56
CA GLY A 421 -10.79 -38.94 -7.04
C GLY A 421 -11.48 -40.30 -7.07
N PRO A 422 -12.71 -40.36 -6.57
CA PRO A 422 -13.45 -39.35 -5.80
C PRO A 422 -12.82 -39.08 -4.42
N TYR A 423 -12.95 -37.86 -3.91
CA TYR A 423 -12.31 -37.39 -2.65
C TYR A 423 -12.53 -38.37 -1.47
N ASN A 424 -13.76 -38.87 -1.29
CA ASN A 424 -14.07 -39.81 -0.24
C ASN A 424 -13.29 -41.13 -0.37
N SER A 425 -13.03 -41.60 -1.61
CA SER A 425 -12.26 -42.79 -1.88
C SER A 425 -10.78 -42.57 -1.55
N VAL A 426 -10.20 -41.45 -1.96
CA VAL A 426 -8.82 -41.11 -1.67
C VAL A 426 -8.59 -41.00 -0.15
N ARG A 427 -9.52 -40.37 0.58
CA ARG A 427 -9.43 -40.22 2.04
C ARG A 427 -9.56 -41.52 2.81
N GLY A 428 -10.37 -42.47 2.31
CA GLY A 428 -10.62 -43.80 2.95
C GLY A 428 -9.68 -44.92 2.51
N MET A 429 -8.87 -44.71 1.47
CA MET A 429 -8.02 -45.70 0.84
C MET A 429 -6.83 -46.08 1.71
N ILE A 430 -6.42 -47.33 1.64
CA ILE A 430 -5.23 -47.84 2.34
C ILE A 430 -4.26 -48.42 1.32
N ASP A 431 -2.98 -48.45 1.67
CA ASP A 431 -1.92 -49.03 0.88
C ASP A 431 -2.28 -50.50 0.51
N GLY A 432 -2.29 -50.83 -0.80
CA GLY A 432 -2.63 -52.13 -1.35
C GLY A 432 -4.11 -52.38 -1.61
N ASP A 433 -5.00 -51.38 -1.53
CA ASP A 433 -6.41 -51.54 -1.90
C ASP A 433 -6.56 -51.78 -3.41
N PRO A 434 -7.43 -52.74 -3.86
CA PRO A 434 -7.70 -52.93 -5.27
C PRO A 434 -8.51 -51.78 -5.85
N VAL A 435 -8.08 -51.26 -6.99
CA VAL A 435 -8.71 -50.10 -7.65
C VAL A 435 -9.18 -50.47 -9.06
N ILE A 436 -10.27 -49.85 -9.47
CA ILE A 436 -10.82 -49.91 -10.83
C ILE A 436 -10.78 -48.50 -11.39
N ILE A 437 -10.02 -48.34 -12.45
CA ILE A 437 -9.89 -47.04 -13.12
C ILE A 437 -11.19 -46.72 -13.88
N GLU A 438 -11.88 -45.67 -13.47
CA GLU A 438 -12.99 -45.09 -14.22
C GLU A 438 -12.49 -43.98 -15.10
N THR A 439 -12.69 -44.11 -16.41
CA THR A 439 -12.40 -43.01 -17.34
C THR A 439 -13.42 -41.89 -17.10
N PRO A 440 -13.01 -40.64 -16.87
CA PRO A 440 -13.97 -39.57 -16.65
C PRO A 440 -14.86 -39.42 -17.90
N LYS A 441 -16.18 -39.54 -17.68
CA LYS A 441 -17.13 -39.08 -18.71
C LYS A 441 -16.90 -37.61 -18.95
N LYS A 442 -16.53 -37.26 -20.19
CA LYS A 442 -16.40 -35.87 -20.68
C LYS A 442 -17.68 -35.09 -20.47
#